data_5d5dc8290417837057c4e0ee0a3735a8
#
_entry.id   5d5dc8290417837057c4e0ee0a3735a8
#
_cell.length_a   1.000
_cell.length_b   1.000
_cell.length_c   1.000
_cell.angle_alpha   90.00
_cell.angle_beta   90.00
_cell.angle_gamma   90.00
#
_symmetry.space_group_name_H-M   'P 1'
#
loop_
_entity.id
_entity.type
_entity.pdbx_description
1 polymer ?
#
loop_
_entity_poly.entity_id
_entity_poly.type
_entity_poly.pdbx_seq_one_letter_code
_entity_poly.pdbx_strand_id
1 'polypeptide(L)'
;MSINLFSLEGRTALVTGSSRGLGNAMALGMAEAGARLVLNGVDAQRLDDAAEVLRQRGHDVRTAPFDVTDEAAVVAAFEALDDAGIEIDILVNNAGIQLRKPMVDLSTEDWRKVIDTNLTSAFVVGREAAKRMIPRGSGKIINIGSLTSELARATVAPYTVAKGGIKMLTKAMAAEWAEHGIQANAIGPGYMLTDMNEALVNNPQFDAWVKGRTPARRWGKPEELVGAAIFLSSAASDYVNGHVIYVDGGMISVL
;
A
#
# COMPACT_ATOMS: atom_id res chain seq x y z
N MET A 1 -17.35 -8.00 23.90
CA MET A 1 -16.54 -7.16 22.98
C MET A 1 -17.16 -7.29 21.61
N SER A 2 -17.62 -6.19 21.03
CA SER A 2 -18.30 -6.22 19.74
C SER A 2 -17.26 -6.30 18.62
N ILE A 3 -17.61 -6.94 17.51
CA ILE A 3 -16.89 -6.94 16.21
C ILE A 3 -16.58 -5.51 15.69
N ASN A 4 -17.15 -4.50 16.35
CA ASN A 4 -16.97 -3.07 16.07
C ASN A 4 -15.52 -2.55 16.10
N LEU A 5 -14.59 -3.32 16.72
CA LEU A 5 -13.16 -2.97 16.72
C LEU A 5 -12.56 -2.90 15.29
N PHE A 6 -13.15 -3.60 14.33
CA PHE A 6 -12.71 -3.63 12.93
C PHE A 6 -13.50 -2.67 12.03
N SER A 7 -14.49 -1.94 12.56
CA SER A 7 -15.24 -0.96 11.78
C SER A 7 -14.35 0.21 11.38
N LEU A 8 -14.52 0.66 10.13
CA LEU A 8 -13.92 1.88 9.60
C LEU A 8 -14.95 2.99 9.39
N GLU A 9 -16.16 2.84 9.95
CA GLU A 9 -17.19 3.88 9.89
C GLU A 9 -16.70 5.23 10.40
N GLY A 10 -17.01 6.30 9.67
CA GLY A 10 -16.58 7.65 9.98
C GLY A 10 -15.15 7.98 9.60
N ARG A 11 -14.35 7.01 9.14
CA ARG A 11 -12.94 7.23 8.73
C ARG A 11 -12.82 7.41 7.22
N THR A 12 -11.87 8.25 6.80
CA THR A 12 -11.52 8.44 5.38
C THR A 12 -10.16 7.83 5.10
N ALA A 13 -10.10 6.97 4.09
CA ALA A 13 -8.88 6.29 3.66
C ALA A 13 -8.39 6.80 2.30
N LEU A 14 -7.18 7.32 2.24
CA LEU A 14 -6.44 7.59 1.00
C LEU A 14 -5.62 6.36 0.63
N VAL A 15 -5.85 5.81 -0.56
CA VAL A 15 -5.10 4.66 -1.08
C VAL A 15 -4.36 5.06 -2.35
N THR A 16 -3.02 5.09 -2.32
CA THR A 16 -2.22 5.42 -3.50
C THR A 16 -2.13 4.24 -4.47
N GLY A 17 -2.14 4.53 -5.79
CA GLY A 17 -2.10 3.49 -6.82
C GLY A 17 -3.30 2.54 -6.78
N SER A 18 -4.50 3.07 -6.54
CA SER A 18 -5.73 2.31 -6.27
C SER A 18 -6.67 2.14 -7.45
N SER A 19 -6.27 2.55 -8.67
CA SER A 19 -7.10 2.36 -9.87
C SER A 19 -7.23 0.87 -10.29
N ARG A 20 -6.38 -0.02 -9.77
CA ARG A 20 -6.39 -1.48 -10.05
C ARG A 20 -5.57 -2.27 -9.02
N GLY A 21 -5.55 -3.59 -9.18
CA GLY A 21 -4.66 -4.51 -8.45
C GLY A 21 -4.86 -4.49 -6.94
N LEU A 22 -3.77 -4.57 -6.19
CA LEU A 22 -3.80 -4.67 -4.72
C LEU A 22 -4.44 -3.45 -4.07
N GLY A 23 -4.10 -2.24 -4.56
CA GLY A 23 -4.67 -0.99 -4.03
C GLY A 23 -6.19 -0.92 -4.19
N ASN A 24 -6.72 -1.33 -5.34
CA ASN A 24 -8.16 -1.35 -5.60
C ASN A 24 -8.88 -2.39 -4.72
N ALA A 25 -8.32 -3.60 -4.59
CA ALA A 25 -8.90 -4.65 -3.75
C ALA A 25 -8.95 -4.23 -2.27
N MET A 26 -7.85 -3.63 -1.75
CA MET A 26 -7.83 -3.12 -0.39
C MET A 26 -8.82 -1.96 -0.21
N ALA A 27 -8.90 -1.02 -1.16
CA ALA A 27 -9.85 0.09 -1.11
C ALA A 27 -11.29 -0.41 -1.06
N LEU A 28 -11.68 -1.36 -1.93
CA LEU A 28 -13.01 -1.97 -1.88
C LEU A 28 -13.30 -2.58 -0.51
N GLY A 29 -12.42 -3.43 0.00
CA GLY A 29 -12.64 -4.06 1.32
C GLY A 29 -12.71 -3.06 2.47
N MET A 30 -11.95 -1.97 2.40
CA MET A 30 -12.03 -0.89 3.41
C MET A 30 -13.37 -0.13 3.30
N ALA A 31 -13.89 0.08 2.09
CA ALA A 31 -15.22 0.66 1.88
C ALA A 31 -16.34 -0.25 2.42
N GLU A 32 -16.24 -1.57 2.19
CA GLU A 32 -17.16 -2.56 2.76
C GLU A 32 -17.10 -2.62 4.30
N ALA A 33 -15.97 -2.23 4.90
CA ALA A 33 -15.81 -2.05 6.34
C ALA A 33 -16.29 -0.68 6.86
N GLY A 34 -16.83 0.20 5.99
CA GLY A 34 -17.43 1.48 6.33
C GLY A 34 -16.57 2.71 6.07
N ALA A 35 -15.37 2.59 5.49
CA ALA A 35 -14.54 3.75 5.19
C ALA A 35 -15.08 4.56 4.00
N ARG A 36 -14.96 5.89 4.08
CA ARG A 36 -14.97 6.76 2.90
C ARG A 36 -13.63 6.65 2.19
N LEU A 37 -13.62 6.71 0.88
CA LEU A 37 -12.41 6.50 0.10
C LEU A 37 -11.96 7.77 -0.64
N VAL A 38 -10.65 7.95 -0.69
CA VAL A 38 -9.96 8.79 -1.66
C VAL A 38 -9.05 7.89 -2.47
N LEU A 39 -9.38 7.65 -3.73
CA LEU A 39 -8.55 6.88 -4.65
C LEU A 39 -7.52 7.78 -5.30
N ASN A 40 -6.29 7.26 -5.47
CA ASN A 40 -5.22 7.96 -6.18
C ASN A 40 -4.64 7.11 -7.30
N GLY A 41 -4.23 7.78 -8.35
CA GLY A 41 -3.51 7.25 -9.51
C GLY A 41 -3.11 8.39 -10.44
N VAL A 42 -2.22 8.12 -11.39
CA VAL A 42 -1.74 9.13 -12.36
C VAL A 42 -2.73 9.30 -13.54
N ASP A 43 -3.36 8.21 -13.96
CA ASP A 43 -4.35 8.18 -15.04
C ASP A 43 -5.73 8.53 -14.46
N ALA A 44 -6.18 9.76 -14.68
CA ALA A 44 -7.42 10.29 -14.14
C ALA A 44 -8.65 9.51 -14.64
N GLN A 45 -8.70 9.16 -15.94
CA GLN A 45 -9.85 8.43 -16.50
C GLN A 45 -9.98 7.04 -15.87
N ARG A 46 -8.89 6.28 -15.82
CA ARG A 46 -8.89 4.96 -15.18
C ARG A 46 -9.23 5.03 -13.69
N LEU A 47 -8.81 6.11 -13.03
CA LEU A 47 -9.12 6.34 -11.62
C LEU A 47 -10.60 6.60 -11.42
N ASP A 48 -11.21 7.43 -12.28
CA ASP A 48 -12.65 7.72 -12.23
C ASP A 48 -13.50 6.49 -12.58
N ASP A 49 -13.07 5.68 -13.56
CA ASP A 49 -13.73 4.41 -13.89
C ASP A 49 -13.74 3.47 -12.66
N ALA A 50 -12.60 3.35 -11.97
CA ALA A 50 -12.49 2.54 -10.77
C ALA A 50 -13.37 3.09 -9.62
N ALA A 51 -13.40 4.40 -9.44
CA ALA A 51 -14.25 5.05 -8.44
C ALA A 51 -15.74 4.85 -8.74
N GLU A 52 -16.14 4.94 -10.02
CA GLU A 52 -17.52 4.76 -10.43
C GLU A 52 -18.06 3.35 -10.11
N VAL A 53 -17.24 2.31 -10.33
CA VAL A 53 -17.58 0.94 -9.95
C VAL A 53 -17.90 0.84 -8.44
N LEU A 54 -17.17 1.55 -7.60
CA LEU A 54 -17.39 1.55 -6.15
C LEU A 54 -18.60 2.41 -5.76
N ARG A 55 -18.81 3.56 -6.41
CA ARG A 55 -19.99 4.41 -6.19
C ARG A 55 -21.28 3.69 -6.55
N GLN A 56 -21.30 2.91 -7.63
CA GLN A 56 -22.44 2.09 -8.03
C GLN A 56 -22.80 1.00 -7.01
N ARG A 57 -21.84 0.61 -6.16
CA ARG A 57 -22.07 -0.28 -5.01
C ARG A 57 -22.51 0.46 -3.75
N GLY A 58 -22.70 1.77 -3.82
CA GLY A 58 -23.18 2.60 -2.71
C GLY A 58 -22.08 3.16 -1.80
N HIS A 59 -20.80 3.04 -2.17
CA HIS A 59 -19.70 3.57 -1.37
C HIS A 59 -19.43 5.06 -1.65
N ASP A 60 -19.01 5.80 -0.61
CA ASP A 60 -18.55 7.20 -0.74
C ASP A 60 -17.09 7.21 -1.23
N VAL A 61 -16.90 7.60 -2.49
CA VAL A 61 -15.59 7.54 -3.16
C VAL A 61 -15.30 8.84 -3.89
N ARG A 62 -14.16 9.41 -3.58
CA ARG A 62 -13.56 10.55 -4.28
C ARG A 62 -12.29 10.12 -5.00
N THR A 63 -11.87 10.92 -5.97
CA THR A 63 -10.63 10.73 -6.69
C THR A 63 -9.68 11.89 -6.45
N ALA A 64 -8.38 11.60 -6.34
CA ALA A 64 -7.31 12.57 -6.23
C ALA A 64 -6.19 12.14 -7.21
N PRO A 65 -6.26 12.55 -8.49
CA PRO A 65 -5.25 12.21 -9.47
C PRO A 65 -3.98 13.03 -9.24
N PHE A 66 -2.90 12.36 -8.86
CA PHE A 66 -1.55 12.94 -8.77
C PHE A 66 -0.47 11.87 -8.91
N ASP A 67 0.71 12.27 -9.39
CA ASP A 67 1.89 11.42 -9.37
C ASP A 67 2.54 11.49 -7.98
N VAL A 68 2.66 10.35 -7.33
CA VAL A 68 3.28 10.23 -6.00
C VAL A 68 4.77 10.57 -5.99
N THR A 69 5.42 10.61 -7.16
CA THR A 69 6.83 11.00 -7.32
C THR A 69 7.03 12.50 -7.49
N ASP A 70 5.95 13.25 -7.73
CA ASP A 70 5.95 14.71 -7.80
C ASP A 70 5.52 15.30 -6.45
N GLU A 71 6.49 15.75 -5.66
CA GLU A 71 6.25 16.31 -4.33
C GLU A 71 5.30 17.52 -4.38
N ALA A 72 5.41 18.38 -5.39
CA ALA A 72 4.53 19.55 -5.52
C ALA A 72 3.08 19.12 -5.79
N ALA A 73 2.88 18.11 -6.65
CA ALA A 73 1.57 17.55 -6.92
C ALA A 73 0.97 16.85 -5.67
N VAL A 74 1.79 16.17 -4.86
CA VAL A 74 1.36 15.59 -3.58
C VAL A 74 0.89 16.68 -2.63
N VAL A 75 1.69 17.74 -2.41
CA VAL A 75 1.32 18.86 -1.52
C VAL A 75 0.01 19.49 -1.98
N ALA A 76 -0.10 19.84 -3.26
CA ALA A 76 -1.31 20.45 -3.82
C ALA A 76 -2.55 19.56 -3.67
N ALA A 77 -2.40 18.24 -3.82
CA ALA A 77 -3.50 17.31 -3.62
C ALA A 77 -4.00 17.29 -2.16
N PHE A 78 -3.08 17.32 -1.19
CA PHE A 78 -3.47 17.39 0.22
C PHE A 78 -4.10 18.74 0.59
N GLU A 79 -3.62 19.86 0.02
CA GLU A 79 -4.24 21.19 0.19
C GLU A 79 -5.66 21.21 -0.39
N ALA A 80 -5.87 20.63 -1.57
CA ALA A 80 -7.20 20.50 -2.16
C ALA A 80 -8.16 19.62 -1.32
N LEU A 81 -7.65 18.59 -0.64
CA LEU A 81 -8.44 17.79 0.30
C LEU A 81 -8.81 18.63 1.54
N ASP A 82 -7.89 19.42 2.08
CA ASP A 82 -8.13 20.31 3.20
C ASP A 82 -9.21 21.36 2.85
N ASP A 83 -9.10 22.00 1.68
CA ASP A 83 -10.08 22.98 1.18
C ASP A 83 -11.46 22.37 0.99
N ALA A 84 -11.53 21.08 0.66
CA ALA A 84 -12.78 20.33 0.55
C ALA A 84 -13.31 19.81 1.90
N GLY A 85 -12.63 20.08 3.01
CA GLY A 85 -12.99 19.59 4.34
C GLY A 85 -12.84 18.07 4.49
N ILE A 86 -11.91 17.45 3.73
CA ILE A 86 -11.69 16.01 3.75
C ILE A 86 -10.46 15.70 4.60
N GLU A 87 -10.69 15.19 5.79
CA GLU A 87 -9.62 14.71 6.66
C GLU A 87 -9.26 13.27 6.34
N ILE A 88 -7.96 13.01 6.13
CA ILE A 88 -7.45 11.65 5.91
C ILE A 88 -7.09 11.03 7.27
N ASP A 89 -7.80 9.98 7.65
CA ASP A 89 -7.57 9.22 8.88
C ASP A 89 -6.66 8.02 8.65
N ILE A 90 -6.69 7.48 7.43
CA ILE A 90 -5.96 6.28 7.04
C ILE A 90 -5.25 6.56 5.72
N LEU A 91 -3.94 6.32 5.69
CA LEU A 91 -3.15 6.34 4.47
C LEU A 91 -2.65 4.93 4.14
N VAL A 92 -2.89 4.47 2.91
CA VAL A 92 -2.28 3.26 2.36
C VAL A 92 -1.30 3.65 1.26
N ASN A 93 0.00 3.61 1.53
CA ASN A 93 1.07 3.80 0.57
C ASN A 93 1.26 2.51 -0.25
N ASN A 94 0.48 2.38 -1.33
CA ASN A 94 0.46 1.19 -2.18
C ASN A 94 1.10 1.43 -3.55
N ALA A 95 1.15 2.67 -4.05
CA ALA A 95 1.76 2.98 -5.35
C ALA A 95 3.14 2.33 -5.48
N GLY A 96 3.39 1.68 -6.63
CA GLY A 96 4.65 1.00 -6.85
C GLY A 96 4.76 0.43 -8.26
N ILE A 97 6.00 0.29 -8.69
CA ILE A 97 6.38 -0.29 -9.98
C ILE A 97 7.42 -1.38 -9.80
N GLN A 98 7.51 -2.25 -10.78
CA GLN A 98 8.53 -3.29 -10.84
C GLN A 98 9.31 -3.16 -12.16
N LEU A 99 10.64 -3.23 -12.05
CA LEU A 99 11.54 -3.32 -13.19
C LEU A 99 12.44 -4.55 -13.00
N ARG A 100 12.46 -5.41 -14.02
CA ARG A 100 13.21 -6.68 -13.98
C ARG A 100 14.37 -6.61 -14.97
N LYS A 101 15.60 -6.51 -14.42
CA LYS A 101 16.83 -6.40 -15.21
C LYS A 101 18.02 -6.88 -14.38
N PRO A 102 19.05 -7.55 -14.95
CA PRO A 102 20.28 -7.85 -14.24
C PRO A 102 20.89 -6.57 -13.66
N MET A 103 21.43 -6.64 -12.44
CA MET A 103 21.90 -5.44 -11.72
C MET A 103 23.01 -4.72 -12.48
N VAL A 104 23.87 -5.45 -13.19
CA VAL A 104 24.97 -4.90 -13.98
C VAL A 104 24.50 -4.10 -15.21
N ASP A 105 23.28 -4.36 -15.66
CA ASP A 105 22.68 -3.70 -16.84
C ASP A 105 21.72 -2.56 -16.45
N LEU A 106 21.50 -2.34 -15.15
CA LEU A 106 20.61 -1.26 -14.68
C LEU A 106 21.25 0.11 -14.91
N SER A 107 20.52 1.02 -15.54
CA SER A 107 20.89 2.44 -15.54
C SER A 107 20.58 3.08 -14.17
N THR A 108 21.27 4.16 -13.86
CA THR A 108 20.97 4.96 -12.66
C THR A 108 19.55 5.55 -12.75
N GLU A 109 19.05 5.83 -13.95
CA GLU A 109 17.67 6.30 -14.18
C GLU A 109 16.64 5.22 -13.83
N ASP A 110 16.82 3.98 -14.32
CA ASP A 110 16.00 2.82 -13.97
C ASP A 110 15.96 2.60 -12.44
N TRP A 111 17.13 2.71 -11.81
CA TRP A 111 17.27 2.61 -10.36
C TRP A 111 16.45 3.70 -9.65
N ARG A 112 16.69 4.97 -9.99
CA ARG A 112 16.00 6.12 -9.38
C ARG A 112 14.49 6.00 -9.54
N LYS A 113 14.01 5.70 -10.73
CA LYS A 113 12.58 5.54 -11.02
C LYS A 113 11.90 4.55 -10.07
N VAL A 114 12.54 3.41 -9.79
CA VAL A 114 11.98 2.41 -8.87
C VAL A 114 12.07 2.89 -7.42
N ILE A 115 13.18 3.47 -7.00
CA ILE A 115 13.36 4.00 -5.63
C ILE A 115 12.35 5.13 -5.38
N ASP A 116 12.25 6.08 -6.29
CA ASP A 116 11.36 7.24 -6.13
C ASP A 116 9.90 6.81 -6.04
N THR A 117 9.48 5.87 -6.91
CA THR A 117 8.09 5.41 -6.90
C THR A 117 7.76 4.51 -5.70
N ASN A 118 8.69 3.61 -5.28
CA ASN A 118 8.35 2.59 -4.27
C ASN A 118 8.78 2.94 -2.85
N LEU A 119 9.64 3.94 -2.65
CA LEU A 119 10.17 4.31 -1.34
C LEU A 119 10.04 5.81 -1.07
N THR A 120 10.63 6.67 -1.92
CA THR A 120 10.61 8.13 -1.70
C THR A 120 9.17 8.64 -1.67
N SER A 121 8.31 8.15 -2.54
CA SER A 121 6.89 8.52 -2.56
C SER A 121 6.18 8.21 -1.24
N ALA A 122 6.42 7.05 -0.64
CA ALA A 122 5.81 6.68 0.64
C ALA A 122 6.26 7.61 1.78
N PHE A 123 7.50 8.10 1.72
CA PHE A 123 7.97 9.13 2.65
C PHE A 123 7.24 10.45 2.40
N VAL A 124 7.17 10.94 1.17
CA VAL A 124 6.57 12.24 0.82
C VAL A 124 5.07 12.25 1.18
N VAL A 125 4.31 11.25 0.70
CA VAL A 125 2.87 11.16 0.98
C VAL A 125 2.61 10.92 2.46
N GLY A 126 3.42 10.07 3.11
CA GLY A 126 3.34 9.79 4.55
C GLY A 126 3.59 11.03 5.40
N ARG A 127 4.56 11.86 5.02
CA ARG A 127 4.87 13.13 5.68
C ARG A 127 3.70 14.12 5.56
N GLU A 128 3.10 14.26 4.38
CA GLU A 128 1.95 15.16 4.18
C GLU A 128 0.71 14.69 4.97
N ALA A 129 0.46 13.39 5.03
CA ALA A 129 -0.57 12.84 5.90
C ALA A 129 -0.28 13.09 7.38
N ALA A 130 0.96 12.83 7.83
CA ALA A 130 1.37 13.02 9.23
C ALA A 130 1.27 14.48 9.69
N LYS A 131 1.60 15.47 8.84
CA LYS A 131 1.41 16.91 9.15
C LYS A 131 -0.02 17.22 9.56
N ARG A 132 -1.00 16.51 9.05
CA ARG A 132 -2.43 16.66 9.33
C ARG A 132 -2.92 15.76 10.46
N MET A 133 -2.35 14.57 10.59
CA MET A 133 -2.70 13.61 11.64
C MET A 133 -2.15 14.04 13.01
N ILE A 134 -0.93 14.59 13.09
CA ILE A 134 -0.26 15.02 14.33
C ILE A 134 -1.12 16.01 15.13
N PRO A 135 -1.64 17.12 14.55
CA PRO A 135 -2.48 18.05 15.30
C PRO A 135 -3.78 17.45 15.84
N ARG A 136 -4.30 16.39 15.16
CA ARG A 136 -5.51 15.67 15.59
C ARG A 136 -5.22 14.58 16.63
N GLY A 137 -3.95 14.22 16.84
CA GLY A 137 -3.55 13.16 17.76
C GLY A 137 -4.02 11.76 17.33
N SER A 138 -4.25 11.54 16.04
CA SER A 138 -4.77 10.25 15.51
C SER A 138 -4.44 10.06 14.05
N GLY A 139 -4.06 8.83 13.67
CA GLY A 139 -3.86 8.46 12.27
C GLY A 139 -3.36 7.01 12.11
N LYS A 140 -3.62 6.43 10.94
CA LYS A 140 -3.11 5.11 10.55
C LYS A 140 -2.37 5.22 9.22
N ILE A 141 -1.14 4.75 9.18
CA ILE A 141 -0.32 4.70 7.96
C ILE A 141 0.03 3.25 7.69
N ILE A 142 -0.30 2.77 6.51
CA ILE A 142 -0.04 1.40 6.06
C ILE A 142 0.84 1.47 4.82
N ASN A 143 2.07 1.00 4.94
CA ASN A 143 3.00 0.93 3.82
C ASN A 143 2.94 -0.46 3.19
N ILE A 144 2.91 -0.56 1.85
CA ILE A 144 2.96 -1.85 1.19
C ILE A 144 4.42 -2.26 0.96
N GLY A 145 4.86 -3.21 1.78
CA GLY A 145 6.12 -3.91 1.65
C GLY A 145 6.09 -5.01 0.59
N SER A 146 6.83 -6.08 0.83
CA SER A 146 6.91 -7.27 -0.02
C SER A 146 7.64 -8.38 0.74
N LEU A 147 7.63 -9.60 0.23
CA LEU A 147 8.62 -10.63 0.58
C LEU A 147 10.06 -10.11 0.46
N THR A 148 10.30 -9.23 -0.53
CA THR A 148 11.62 -8.63 -0.74
C THR A 148 11.98 -7.55 0.30
N SER A 149 11.14 -7.31 1.29
CA SER A 149 11.53 -6.57 2.50
C SER A 149 12.46 -7.39 3.42
N GLU A 150 12.52 -8.72 3.24
CA GLU A 150 13.36 -9.66 3.99
C GLU A 150 14.26 -10.50 3.07
N LEU A 151 13.77 -10.84 1.89
CA LEU A 151 14.42 -11.76 0.97
C LEU A 151 14.91 -11.01 -0.27
N ALA A 152 15.86 -11.58 -1.00
CA ALA A 152 16.29 -11.05 -2.29
C ALA A 152 16.02 -12.06 -3.40
N ARG A 153 15.80 -11.52 -4.60
CA ARG A 153 15.74 -12.30 -5.82
C ARG A 153 16.54 -11.61 -6.92
N ALA A 154 17.18 -12.40 -7.77
CA ALA A 154 17.87 -11.88 -8.96
C ALA A 154 16.93 -11.02 -9.83
N THR A 155 17.50 -10.06 -10.54
CA THR A 155 16.86 -9.16 -11.50
C THR A 155 15.90 -8.11 -10.96
N VAL A 156 15.70 -8.00 -9.65
CA VAL A 156 14.78 -7.05 -9.01
C VAL A 156 15.47 -6.19 -7.92
N ALA A 157 16.76 -5.89 -8.11
CA ALA A 157 17.57 -5.22 -7.09
C ALA A 157 16.97 -3.88 -6.59
N PRO A 158 16.57 -2.92 -7.45
CA PRO A 158 16.02 -1.65 -6.95
C PRO A 158 14.70 -1.84 -6.19
N TYR A 159 13.86 -2.79 -6.62
CA TYR A 159 12.64 -3.12 -5.91
C TYR A 159 12.92 -3.74 -4.54
N THR A 160 13.89 -4.65 -4.45
CA THR A 160 14.33 -5.26 -3.18
C THR A 160 14.81 -4.19 -2.20
N VAL A 161 15.67 -3.28 -2.65
CA VAL A 161 16.17 -2.18 -1.81
C VAL A 161 15.04 -1.26 -1.39
N ALA A 162 14.14 -0.88 -2.31
CA ALA A 162 12.99 -0.04 -1.98
C ALA A 162 12.09 -0.71 -0.92
N LYS A 163 11.78 -2.00 -1.06
CA LYS A 163 10.91 -2.70 -0.11
C LYS A 163 11.60 -3.01 1.23
N GLY A 164 12.92 -3.22 1.25
CA GLY A 164 13.71 -3.19 2.47
C GLY A 164 13.68 -1.83 3.15
N GLY A 165 13.81 -0.75 2.34
CA GLY A 165 13.65 0.64 2.80
C GLY A 165 12.26 0.91 3.39
N ILE A 166 11.18 0.43 2.78
CA ILE A 166 9.81 0.54 3.30
C ILE A 166 9.69 -0.07 4.71
N LYS A 167 10.29 -1.24 4.95
CA LYS A 167 10.31 -1.84 6.28
C LYS A 167 10.96 -0.91 7.31
N MET A 168 12.10 -0.31 6.98
CA MET A 168 12.79 0.60 7.89
C MET A 168 12.10 1.96 8.00
N LEU A 169 11.55 2.50 6.91
CA LEU A 169 10.74 3.72 6.92
C LEU A 169 9.51 3.57 7.83
N THR A 170 8.85 2.41 7.78
CA THR A 170 7.71 2.11 8.67
C THR A 170 8.11 2.19 10.14
N LYS A 171 9.28 1.65 10.50
CA LYS A 171 9.80 1.74 11.88
C LYS A 171 10.17 3.16 12.26
N ALA A 172 10.77 3.94 11.35
CA ALA A 172 11.09 5.34 11.59
C ALA A 172 9.82 6.18 11.82
N MET A 173 8.80 6.02 10.98
CA MET A 173 7.50 6.66 11.16
C MET A 173 6.87 6.29 12.52
N ALA A 174 6.92 5.02 12.91
CA ALA A 174 6.42 4.58 14.20
C ALA A 174 7.20 5.20 15.36
N ALA A 175 8.52 5.26 15.27
CA ALA A 175 9.39 5.81 16.31
C ALA A 175 9.15 7.31 16.53
N GLU A 176 8.90 8.07 15.45
CA GLU A 176 8.73 9.53 15.53
C GLU A 176 7.29 9.96 15.81
N TRP A 177 6.29 9.20 15.32
CA TRP A 177 4.90 9.66 15.29
C TRP A 177 3.98 8.93 16.28
N ALA A 178 4.46 7.89 16.98
CA ALA A 178 3.65 7.16 17.96
C ALA A 178 3.17 8.04 19.12
N GLU A 179 3.99 8.97 19.61
CA GLU A 179 3.62 9.91 20.67
C GLU A 179 2.48 10.86 20.28
N HIS A 180 2.26 11.01 18.95
CA HIS A 180 1.16 11.80 18.40
C HIS A 180 -0.08 10.95 18.06
N GLY A 181 -0.19 9.72 18.58
CA GLY A 181 -1.35 8.84 18.35
C GLY A 181 -1.40 8.23 16.94
N ILE A 182 -0.30 8.23 16.19
CA ILE A 182 -0.22 7.66 14.85
C ILE A 182 0.40 6.25 14.90
N GLN A 183 -0.26 5.28 14.28
CA GLN A 183 0.29 3.96 14.07
C GLN A 183 0.73 3.81 12.60
N ALA A 184 2.02 3.55 12.39
CA ALA A 184 2.61 3.26 11.09
C ALA A 184 3.02 1.79 11.04
N ASN A 185 2.39 1.02 10.15
CA ASN A 185 2.67 -0.40 9.95
C ASN A 185 2.82 -0.73 8.47
N ALA A 186 3.19 -1.95 8.14
CA ALA A 186 3.29 -2.41 6.77
C ALA A 186 2.57 -3.74 6.55
N ILE A 187 2.13 -3.96 5.32
CA ILE A 187 1.71 -5.27 4.82
C ILE A 187 2.78 -5.74 3.85
N GLY A 188 3.24 -6.97 4.01
CA GLY A 188 4.20 -7.64 3.13
C GLY A 188 3.52 -8.71 2.27
N PRO A 189 3.02 -8.37 1.05
CA PRO A 189 2.40 -9.36 0.19
C PRO A 189 3.40 -10.41 -0.30
N GLY A 190 2.91 -11.65 -0.43
CA GLY A 190 3.55 -12.70 -1.19
C GLY A 190 3.39 -12.53 -2.70
N TYR A 191 3.50 -13.64 -3.44
CA TYR A 191 3.17 -13.66 -4.86
C TYR A 191 1.65 -13.64 -5.05
N MET A 192 1.13 -12.51 -5.55
CA MET A 192 -0.29 -12.26 -5.74
C MET A 192 -0.66 -12.26 -7.23
N LEU A 193 -1.86 -12.72 -7.55
CA LEU A 193 -2.44 -12.65 -8.89
C LEU A 193 -2.82 -11.21 -9.22
N THR A 194 -1.93 -10.53 -9.95
CA THR A 194 -2.11 -9.13 -10.37
C THR A 194 -1.54 -8.94 -11.76
N ASP A 195 -1.95 -7.87 -12.45
CA ASP A 195 -1.39 -7.48 -13.77
C ASP A 195 0.14 -7.36 -13.73
N MET A 196 0.69 -6.85 -12.63
CA MET A 196 2.16 -6.74 -12.43
C MET A 196 2.87 -8.10 -12.52
N ASN A 197 2.17 -9.17 -12.18
CA ASN A 197 2.70 -10.53 -12.15
C ASN A 197 2.20 -11.40 -13.30
N GLU A 198 1.37 -10.88 -14.20
CA GLU A 198 0.76 -11.66 -15.31
C GLU A 198 1.80 -12.45 -16.11
N ALA A 199 2.89 -11.80 -16.53
CA ALA A 199 3.98 -12.47 -17.25
C ALA A 199 4.66 -13.59 -16.44
N LEU A 200 4.65 -13.52 -15.11
CA LEU A 200 5.19 -14.55 -14.23
C LEU A 200 4.19 -15.69 -14.03
N VAL A 201 2.91 -15.37 -13.89
CA VAL A 201 1.81 -16.36 -13.79
C VAL A 201 1.75 -17.20 -15.06
N ASN A 202 1.90 -16.57 -16.22
CA ASN A 202 1.87 -17.22 -17.53
C ASN A 202 3.17 -17.96 -17.88
N ASN A 203 4.20 -17.91 -17.03
CA ASN A 203 5.43 -18.69 -17.18
C ASN A 203 5.32 -19.99 -16.36
N PRO A 204 5.19 -21.18 -17.02
CA PRO A 204 4.95 -22.44 -16.31
C PRO A 204 6.04 -22.80 -15.30
N GLN A 205 7.30 -22.47 -15.60
CA GLN A 205 8.42 -22.77 -14.70
C GLN A 205 8.36 -21.90 -13.46
N PHE A 206 8.02 -20.61 -13.63
CA PHE A 206 7.92 -19.69 -12.52
C PHE A 206 6.67 -19.95 -11.67
N ASP A 207 5.53 -20.28 -12.30
CA ASP A 207 4.31 -20.71 -11.62
C ASP A 207 4.56 -21.94 -10.74
N ALA A 208 5.21 -22.98 -11.31
CA ALA A 208 5.58 -24.18 -10.57
C ALA A 208 6.52 -23.86 -9.39
N TRP A 209 7.49 -22.95 -9.60
CA TRP A 209 8.39 -22.51 -8.54
C TRP A 209 7.64 -21.79 -7.41
N VAL A 210 6.73 -20.85 -7.73
CA VAL A 210 5.91 -20.15 -6.70
C VAL A 210 5.11 -21.16 -5.90
N LYS A 211 4.41 -22.07 -6.58
CA LYS A 211 3.60 -23.13 -5.94
C LYS A 211 4.46 -24.09 -5.10
N GLY A 212 5.65 -24.43 -5.60
CA GLY A 212 6.61 -25.29 -4.89
C GLY A 212 7.20 -24.63 -3.62
N ARG A 213 7.51 -23.33 -3.72
CA ARG A 213 8.16 -22.57 -2.66
C ARG A 213 7.18 -22.05 -1.59
N THR A 214 5.92 -21.80 -1.94
CA THR A 214 4.89 -21.34 -1.04
C THR A 214 4.27 -22.53 -0.27
N PRO A 215 4.28 -22.56 1.07
CA PRO A 215 3.62 -23.63 1.84
C PRO A 215 2.15 -23.83 1.47
N ALA A 216 1.41 -22.73 1.21
CA ALA A 216 0.01 -22.79 0.77
C ALA A 216 -0.17 -23.34 -0.66
N ARG A 217 0.92 -23.61 -1.42
CA ARG A 217 0.94 -24.24 -2.75
C ARG A 217 0.16 -23.49 -3.84
N ARG A 218 0.00 -22.19 -3.68
CA ARG A 218 -0.72 -21.34 -4.62
C ARG A 218 -0.25 -19.89 -4.57
N TRP A 219 -0.64 -19.14 -5.59
CA TRP A 219 -0.62 -17.68 -5.56
C TRP A 219 -1.70 -17.17 -4.60
N GLY A 220 -1.44 -16.02 -4.00
CA GLY A 220 -2.46 -15.27 -3.26
C GLY A 220 -3.37 -14.49 -4.21
N LYS A 221 -4.58 -14.18 -3.74
CA LYS A 221 -5.51 -13.27 -4.42
C LYS A 221 -5.41 -11.87 -3.80
N PRO A 222 -5.60 -10.78 -4.57
CA PRO A 222 -5.59 -9.42 -4.03
C PRO A 222 -6.50 -9.23 -2.82
N GLU A 223 -7.67 -9.87 -2.82
CA GLU A 223 -8.67 -9.80 -1.75
C GLU A 223 -8.17 -10.39 -0.41
N GLU A 224 -7.17 -11.26 -0.45
CA GLU A 224 -6.58 -11.85 0.76
C GLU A 224 -5.75 -10.86 1.58
N LEU A 225 -5.45 -9.66 1.04
CA LEU A 225 -4.81 -8.56 1.78
C LEU A 225 -5.82 -7.72 2.59
N VAL A 226 -7.12 -7.80 2.24
CA VAL A 226 -8.18 -6.96 2.83
C VAL A 226 -8.24 -7.09 4.35
N GLY A 227 -8.18 -8.31 4.86
CA GLY A 227 -8.22 -8.54 6.32
C GLY A 227 -7.10 -7.83 7.07
N ALA A 228 -5.87 -7.88 6.54
CA ALA A 228 -4.73 -7.17 7.14
C ALA A 228 -4.87 -5.65 7.00
N ALA A 229 -5.38 -5.16 5.87
CA ALA A 229 -5.63 -3.73 5.65
C ALA A 229 -6.68 -3.19 6.63
N ILE A 230 -7.81 -3.88 6.81
CA ILE A 230 -8.85 -3.50 7.79
C ILE A 230 -8.29 -3.54 9.21
N PHE A 231 -7.59 -4.61 9.60
CA PHE A 231 -6.99 -4.72 10.92
C PHE A 231 -6.08 -3.53 11.22
N LEU A 232 -5.12 -3.24 10.34
CA LEU A 232 -4.16 -2.15 10.54
C LEU A 232 -4.79 -0.75 10.44
N SER A 233 -5.96 -0.63 9.81
CA SER A 233 -6.72 0.62 9.68
C SER A 233 -7.65 0.91 10.84
N SER A 234 -7.96 -0.10 11.65
CA SER A 234 -9.01 -0.07 12.67
C SER A 234 -8.49 0.11 14.09
N ALA A 235 -9.39 0.29 15.05
CA ALA A 235 -9.07 0.32 16.47
C ALA A 235 -8.48 -1.01 17.01
N ALA A 236 -8.68 -2.12 16.28
CA ALA A 236 -8.11 -3.41 16.65
C ALA A 236 -6.56 -3.43 16.65
N SER A 237 -5.91 -2.44 16.00
CA SER A 237 -4.46 -2.31 15.92
C SER A 237 -3.89 -1.08 16.63
N ASP A 238 -4.60 -0.46 17.57
CA ASP A 238 -4.16 0.80 18.20
C ASP A 238 -2.83 0.66 18.98
N TYR A 239 -2.44 -0.55 19.38
CA TYR A 239 -1.15 -0.80 20.03
C TYR A 239 -0.15 -1.55 19.15
N VAL A 240 -0.47 -1.73 17.85
CA VAL A 240 0.44 -2.31 16.85
C VAL A 240 1.13 -1.18 16.10
N ASN A 241 2.47 -1.06 16.23
CA ASN A 241 3.22 0.02 15.59
C ASN A 241 4.60 -0.46 15.13
N GLY A 242 5.07 -0.02 13.97
CA GLY A 242 6.36 -0.36 13.39
C GLY A 242 6.48 -1.80 12.87
N HIS A 243 5.36 -2.51 12.70
CA HIS A 243 5.34 -3.93 12.35
C HIS A 243 5.06 -4.18 10.86
N VAL A 244 5.52 -5.33 10.35
CA VAL A 244 5.19 -5.83 9.01
C VAL A 244 4.38 -7.11 9.15
N ILE A 245 3.14 -7.10 8.65
CA ILE A 245 2.31 -8.30 8.56
C ILE A 245 2.50 -8.93 7.18
N TYR A 246 3.10 -10.13 7.12
CA TYR A 246 3.25 -10.85 5.87
C TYR A 246 2.00 -11.65 5.54
N VAL A 247 1.46 -11.43 4.33
CA VAL A 247 0.32 -12.15 3.78
C VAL A 247 0.80 -12.86 2.52
N ASP A 248 1.42 -14.03 2.69
CA ASP A 248 2.30 -14.65 1.70
C ASP A 248 2.13 -16.18 1.57
N GLY A 249 1.13 -16.76 2.22
CA GLY A 249 0.92 -18.20 2.22
C GLY A 249 2.03 -18.98 2.93
N GLY A 250 2.80 -18.32 3.80
CA GLY A 250 3.89 -18.90 4.58
C GLY A 250 5.25 -18.91 3.87
N MET A 251 5.39 -18.23 2.72
CA MET A 251 6.61 -18.29 1.91
C MET A 251 7.85 -17.79 2.66
N ILE A 252 7.71 -16.76 3.49
CA ILE A 252 8.82 -16.20 4.28
C ILE A 252 9.20 -17.05 5.50
N SER A 253 8.32 -17.95 5.92
CA SER A 253 8.47 -18.73 7.15
C SER A 253 9.26 -20.04 6.97
N VAL A 254 9.67 -20.35 5.74
CA VAL A 254 10.37 -21.60 5.40
C VAL A 254 11.64 -21.34 4.61
N LEU A 255 12.64 -22.28 4.67
CA LEU A 255 13.89 -22.26 3.94
C LEU A 255 13.75 -22.69 2.47
#